data_d82fa0450b635ec9443d4043f2a11604
#
_entry.id   d82fa0450b635ec9443d4043f2a11604
#
_cell.length_a   1.000
_cell.length_b   1.000
_cell.length_c   1.000
_cell.angle_alpha   90.00
_cell.angle_beta   90.00
_cell.angle_gamma   90.00
#
_symmetry.space_group_name_H-M   'P 1'
#
loop_
_entity.id
_entity.type
_entity.pdbx_description
1 polymer ?
#
loop_
_entity_poly.entity_id
_entity_poly.type
_entity_poly.pdbx_seq_one_letter_code
_entity_poly.pdbx_strand_id
1 'polypeptide(L)'
;WQILPLGPTGYGDSPYQSFSAFAGNPYFIDLEELIARGLLTKAECDAADLGTDSQDIDYEKQYFHRFPLLKRAFGRWREQQKEKGRSDKKLMEFFADALTADTREYCFFMAVKNHFDGKSFLLWDEDIRTRRPEAVKAYQEACREEILFYEFLQYEFQEQWAKLKHYANGRGIKLIGDIPIYVAMDSADSWAHPELFQFDEDGQPEAVAGCPPDAFSATGQLWGNPLYRWEHHKATDYAWWLSRMEYSFRLYDVVRVDHFRGFDAYYSIPAKDK
;
A
#
# COMPACT_ATOMS: atom_id res chain seq x y z
N TRP A 1 3.04 19.89 -10.76
CA TRP A 1 2.61 18.64 -11.36
C TRP A 1 1.67 17.91 -10.40
N GLN A 2 0.41 17.71 -10.81
CA GLN A 2 -0.58 16.94 -10.04
C GLN A 2 -0.60 15.49 -10.53
N ILE A 3 -0.65 14.55 -9.59
CA ILE A 3 -0.61 13.11 -9.86
C ILE A 3 -1.69 12.39 -9.06
N LEU A 4 -2.08 11.21 -9.54
CA LEU A 4 -2.97 10.29 -8.85
C LEU A 4 -2.30 9.70 -7.59
N PRO A 5 -3.07 9.06 -6.68
CA PRO A 5 -2.49 8.38 -5.53
C PRO A 5 -1.38 7.39 -5.92
N LEU A 6 -0.31 7.37 -5.16
CA LEU A 6 0.87 6.51 -5.39
C LEU A 6 0.83 5.17 -4.65
N GLY A 7 -0.26 4.88 -3.95
CA GLY A 7 -0.41 3.64 -3.20
C GLY A 7 -0.51 2.38 -4.10
N PRO A 8 -0.19 1.21 -3.56
CA PRO A 8 -0.36 -0.04 -4.27
C PRO A 8 -1.83 -0.27 -4.59
N THR A 9 -2.14 -0.55 -5.85
CA THR A 9 -3.52 -0.79 -6.29
C THR A 9 -4.04 -2.12 -5.77
N GLY A 10 -5.30 -2.12 -5.34
CA GLY A 10 -6.03 -3.32 -4.95
C GLY A 10 -6.87 -3.89 -6.09
N TYR A 11 -8.00 -4.49 -5.75
CA TYR A 11 -8.95 -5.01 -6.72
C TYR A 11 -9.49 -3.90 -7.64
N GLY A 12 -9.56 -4.20 -8.95
CA GLY A 12 -10.02 -3.27 -9.98
C GLY A 12 -8.98 -2.20 -10.34
N ASP A 13 -7.75 -2.36 -9.89
CA ASP A 13 -6.58 -1.52 -10.25
C ASP A 13 -6.76 -0.02 -10.00
N SER A 14 -7.76 0.35 -9.18
CA SER A 14 -8.02 1.73 -8.82
C SER A 14 -6.97 2.24 -7.81
N PRO A 15 -6.33 3.39 -8.06
CA PRO A 15 -5.41 4.00 -7.10
C PRO A 15 -6.12 4.52 -5.84
N TYR A 16 -7.47 4.61 -5.85
CA TYR A 16 -8.28 5.00 -4.69
C TYR A 16 -8.68 3.80 -3.81
N GLN A 17 -8.42 2.56 -4.25
CA GLN A 17 -8.64 1.32 -3.49
C GLN A 17 -7.29 0.66 -3.21
N SER A 18 -6.47 1.31 -2.38
CA SER A 18 -5.12 0.88 -2.08
C SER A 18 -5.09 -0.13 -0.94
N PHE A 19 -4.15 -1.07 -1.00
CA PHE A 19 -3.84 -1.99 0.10
C PHE A 19 -3.21 -1.31 1.32
N SER A 20 -2.78 -0.05 1.23
CA SER A 20 -2.31 0.75 2.37
C SER A 20 -2.29 2.24 2.06
N ALA A 21 -2.57 3.05 3.08
CA ALA A 21 -2.37 4.50 3.07
C ALA A 21 -0.88 4.91 3.28
N PHE A 22 0.01 3.96 3.58
CA PHE A 22 1.41 4.19 3.97
C PHE A 22 2.41 3.42 3.10
N ALA A 23 2.02 3.03 1.91
CA ALA A 23 2.88 2.28 1.01
C ALA A 23 2.89 2.88 -0.40
N GLY A 24 4.01 2.69 -1.10
CA GLY A 24 4.14 3.02 -2.51
C GLY A 24 3.85 1.83 -3.42
N ASN A 25 3.35 2.11 -4.61
CA ASN A 25 3.04 1.08 -5.59
C ASN A 25 4.33 0.51 -6.20
N PRO A 26 4.60 -0.81 -6.05
CA PRO A 26 5.77 -1.45 -6.62
C PRO A 26 5.87 -1.34 -8.16
N TYR A 27 4.77 -1.07 -8.85
CA TYR A 27 4.79 -0.85 -10.31
C TYR A 27 5.54 0.41 -10.73
N PHE A 28 5.76 1.36 -9.81
CA PHE A 28 6.55 2.57 -10.06
C PHE A 28 8.06 2.38 -9.85
N ILE A 29 8.52 1.21 -9.40
CA ILE A 29 9.95 0.93 -9.29
C ILE A 29 10.56 0.87 -10.69
N ASP A 30 11.50 1.74 -11.00
CA ASP A 30 12.19 1.78 -12.28
C ASP A 30 13.15 0.60 -12.43
N LEU A 31 12.92 -0.23 -13.45
CA LEU A 31 13.75 -1.39 -13.74
C LEU A 31 15.12 -1.00 -14.29
N GLU A 32 15.26 0.13 -14.97
CA GLU A 32 16.56 0.63 -15.46
C GLU A 32 17.49 1.01 -14.29
N GLU A 33 16.95 1.57 -13.21
CA GLU A 33 17.71 1.79 -11.98
C GLU A 33 18.21 0.46 -11.36
N LEU A 34 17.40 -0.59 -11.43
CA LEU A 34 17.80 -1.91 -10.94
C LEU A 34 18.85 -2.56 -11.86
N ILE A 35 18.78 -2.34 -13.19
CA ILE A 35 19.80 -2.77 -14.13
C ILE A 35 21.11 -2.05 -13.86
N ALA A 36 21.10 -0.72 -13.69
CA ALA A 36 22.29 0.08 -13.42
C ALA A 36 23.02 -0.37 -12.14
N ARG A 37 22.30 -0.93 -11.17
CA ARG A 37 22.84 -1.47 -9.91
C ARG A 37 23.24 -2.95 -10.00
N GLY A 38 23.11 -3.58 -11.16
CA GLY A 38 23.44 -5.01 -11.37
C GLY A 38 22.44 -5.96 -10.71
N LEU A 39 21.23 -5.48 -10.33
CA LEU A 39 20.18 -6.28 -9.74
C LEU A 39 19.32 -6.99 -10.79
N LEU A 40 19.25 -6.43 -11.99
CA LEU A 40 18.63 -7.04 -13.18
C LEU A 40 19.60 -6.90 -14.37
N THR A 41 19.30 -7.62 -15.44
CA THR A 41 19.92 -7.41 -16.75
C THR A 41 18.90 -6.90 -17.74
N LYS A 42 19.35 -6.15 -18.74
CA LYS A 42 18.47 -5.68 -19.83
C LYS A 42 17.77 -6.86 -20.52
N ALA A 43 18.48 -7.96 -20.77
CA ALA A 43 17.92 -9.15 -21.41
C ALA A 43 16.76 -9.78 -20.61
N GLU A 44 16.81 -9.75 -19.27
CA GLU A 44 15.73 -10.24 -18.43
C GLU A 44 14.49 -9.35 -18.51
N CYS A 45 14.70 -8.03 -18.53
CA CYS A 45 13.60 -7.08 -18.67
C CYS A 45 12.98 -7.11 -20.06
N ASP A 46 13.80 -7.21 -21.12
CA ASP A 46 13.34 -7.31 -22.52
C ASP A 46 12.57 -8.63 -22.79
N ALA A 47 12.88 -9.70 -22.06
CA ALA A 47 12.19 -10.98 -22.18
C ALA A 47 10.85 -11.03 -21.43
N ALA A 48 10.58 -10.08 -20.55
CA ALA A 48 9.34 -10.03 -19.78
C ALA A 48 8.23 -9.35 -20.62
N ASP A 49 7.09 -10.00 -20.74
CA ASP A 49 5.92 -9.40 -21.39
C ASP A 49 5.21 -8.43 -20.44
N LEU A 50 5.60 -7.16 -20.44
CA LEU A 50 5.01 -6.10 -19.65
C LEU A 50 3.91 -5.31 -20.37
N GLY A 51 3.47 -5.80 -21.54
CA GLY A 51 2.56 -5.10 -22.44
C GLY A 51 3.30 -4.40 -23.57
N THR A 52 2.59 -4.10 -24.63
CA THR A 52 3.15 -3.50 -25.87
C THR A 52 2.57 -2.13 -26.19
N ASP A 53 1.45 -1.76 -25.56
CA ASP A 53 0.84 -0.45 -25.73
C ASP A 53 1.40 0.53 -24.68
N SER A 54 2.01 1.62 -25.13
CA SER A 54 2.54 2.66 -24.26
C SER A 54 1.46 3.56 -23.63
N GLN A 55 0.20 3.45 -24.08
CA GLN A 55 -0.91 4.25 -23.60
C GLN A 55 -1.92 3.47 -22.77
N ASP A 56 -1.78 2.15 -22.71
CA ASP A 56 -2.65 1.26 -21.93
C ASP A 56 -1.81 0.30 -21.09
N ILE A 57 -2.15 0.20 -19.80
CA ILE A 57 -1.44 -0.65 -18.85
C ILE A 57 -2.19 -1.96 -18.69
N ASP A 58 -1.55 -3.05 -19.12
CA ASP A 58 -2.01 -4.39 -18.83
C ASP A 58 -1.59 -4.78 -17.41
N TYR A 59 -2.45 -4.55 -16.41
CA TYR A 59 -2.17 -4.84 -15.00
C TYR A 59 -1.95 -6.32 -14.73
N GLU A 60 -2.61 -7.24 -15.48
CA GLU A 60 -2.37 -8.66 -15.36
C GLU A 60 -0.93 -9.01 -15.72
N LYS A 61 -0.41 -8.46 -16.84
CA LYS A 61 0.99 -8.60 -17.23
C LYS A 61 1.95 -7.98 -16.23
N GLN A 62 1.63 -6.81 -15.67
CA GLN A 62 2.44 -6.23 -14.60
C GLN A 62 2.51 -7.17 -13.40
N TYR A 63 1.39 -7.75 -12.99
CA TYR A 63 1.38 -8.67 -11.86
C TYR A 63 2.18 -9.94 -12.13
N PHE A 64 1.93 -10.63 -13.25
CA PHE A 64 2.54 -11.92 -13.54
C PHE A 64 3.97 -11.87 -14.06
N HIS A 65 4.42 -10.76 -14.64
CA HIS A 65 5.76 -10.66 -15.23
C HIS A 65 6.69 -9.70 -14.52
N ARG A 66 6.18 -8.60 -13.94
CA ARG A 66 7.01 -7.63 -13.23
C ARG A 66 7.41 -8.11 -11.84
N PHE A 67 6.51 -8.71 -11.06
CA PHE A 67 6.85 -9.23 -9.75
C PHE A 67 7.94 -10.31 -9.76
N PRO A 68 7.99 -11.26 -10.71
CA PRO A 68 9.13 -12.17 -10.86
C PRO A 68 10.47 -11.46 -11.11
N LEU A 69 10.49 -10.35 -11.88
CA LEU A 69 11.69 -9.53 -12.04
C LEU A 69 12.10 -8.89 -10.71
N LEU A 70 11.15 -8.30 -10.00
CA LEU A 70 11.41 -7.68 -8.69
C LEU A 70 11.90 -8.70 -7.66
N LYS A 71 11.36 -9.92 -7.64
CA LYS A 71 11.86 -11.04 -6.80
C LYS A 71 13.29 -11.41 -7.16
N ARG A 72 13.63 -11.44 -8.44
CA ARG A 72 15.01 -11.70 -8.90
C ARG A 72 15.96 -10.59 -8.47
N ALA A 73 15.53 -9.33 -8.61
CA ALA A 73 16.29 -8.18 -8.14
C ALA A 73 16.54 -8.24 -6.62
N PHE A 74 15.51 -8.58 -5.84
CA PHE A 74 15.63 -8.79 -4.39
C PHE A 74 16.64 -9.92 -4.06
N GLY A 75 16.57 -11.05 -4.74
CA GLY A 75 17.51 -12.15 -4.55
C GLY A 75 18.96 -11.70 -4.72
N ARG A 76 19.28 -11.00 -5.81
CA ARG A 76 20.62 -10.46 -6.07
C ARG A 76 21.03 -9.38 -5.07
N TRP A 77 20.13 -8.49 -4.72
CA TRP A 77 20.39 -7.50 -3.68
C TRP A 77 20.72 -8.17 -2.34
N ARG A 78 19.97 -9.20 -1.95
CA ARG A 78 20.22 -9.96 -0.73
C ARG A 78 21.59 -10.67 -0.74
N GLU A 79 22.00 -11.24 -1.87
CA GLU A 79 23.35 -11.80 -2.03
C GLU A 79 24.43 -10.72 -1.84
N GLN A 80 24.29 -9.56 -2.47
CA GLN A 80 25.20 -8.43 -2.27
C GLN A 80 25.26 -7.98 -0.80
N GLN A 81 24.14 -8.03 -0.07
CA GLN A 81 24.14 -7.70 1.36
C GLN A 81 24.87 -8.77 2.18
N LYS A 82 24.71 -10.04 1.86
CA LYS A 82 25.45 -11.15 2.51
C LYS A 82 26.96 -11.02 2.30
N GLU A 83 27.39 -10.68 1.09
CA GLU A 83 28.81 -10.42 0.80
C GLU A 83 29.37 -9.28 1.65
N LYS A 84 28.54 -8.27 2.00
CA LYS A 84 28.87 -7.18 2.92
C LYS A 84 28.74 -7.59 4.41
N GLY A 85 28.51 -8.87 4.71
CA GLY A 85 28.39 -9.40 6.08
C GLY A 85 27.08 -9.04 6.79
N ARG A 86 26.01 -8.71 6.04
CA ARG A 86 24.68 -8.45 6.60
C ARG A 86 23.86 -9.76 6.63
N SER A 87 23.49 -10.20 7.82
CA SER A 87 22.51 -11.28 8.03
C SER A 87 21.07 -10.78 7.85
N ASP A 88 20.10 -11.69 7.72
CA ASP A 88 18.69 -11.33 7.64
C ASP A 88 18.23 -10.47 8.84
N LYS A 89 18.74 -10.76 10.05
CA LYS A 89 18.48 -9.93 11.23
C LYS A 89 18.93 -8.47 11.00
N LYS A 90 20.15 -8.27 10.46
CA LYS A 90 20.64 -6.92 10.13
C LYS A 90 19.87 -6.27 9.01
N LEU A 91 19.28 -7.02 8.07
CA LEU A 91 18.40 -6.47 7.05
C LEU A 91 17.06 -6.03 7.66
N MET A 92 16.48 -6.80 8.58
CA MET A 92 15.28 -6.39 9.31
C MET A 92 15.52 -5.12 10.14
N GLU A 93 16.66 -5.02 10.81
CA GLU A 93 17.07 -3.80 11.54
C GLU A 93 17.23 -2.61 10.57
N PHE A 94 17.86 -2.81 9.42
CA PHE A 94 18.01 -1.78 8.39
C PHE A 94 16.64 -1.28 7.89
N PHE A 95 15.70 -2.17 7.58
CA PHE A 95 14.37 -1.75 7.14
C PHE A 95 13.54 -1.13 8.28
N ALA A 96 13.76 -1.54 9.53
CA ALA A 96 13.13 -0.90 10.68
C ALA A 96 13.55 0.57 10.85
N ASP A 97 14.77 0.90 10.46
CA ASP A 97 15.27 2.28 10.47
C ASP A 97 14.83 3.07 9.22
N ALA A 98 14.73 2.39 8.07
CA ALA A 98 14.44 3.04 6.78
C ALA A 98 12.93 3.25 6.53
N LEU A 99 12.07 2.36 7.03
CA LEU A 99 10.63 2.35 6.78
C LEU A 99 9.84 2.71 8.05
N THR A 100 8.68 3.35 7.88
CA THR A 100 7.77 3.60 9.00
C THR A 100 7.15 2.30 9.52
N ALA A 101 6.65 2.31 10.76
CA ALA A 101 5.95 1.16 11.32
C ALA A 101 4.75 0.75 10.44
N ASP A 102 3.95 1.72 9.98
CA ASP A 102 2.77 1.49 9.13
C ASP A 102 3.16 0.91 7.76
N THR A 103 4.27 1.38 7.15
CA THR A 103 4.79 0.79 5.91
C THR A 103 5.19 -0.67 6.12
N ARG A 104 5.78 -1.01 7.27
CA ARG A 104 6.17 -2.39 7.61
C ARG A 104 4.95 -3.26 7.93
N GLU A 105 3.90 -2.71 8.53
CA GLU A 105 2.60 -3.40 8.67
C GLU A 105 2.01 -3.76 7.30
N TYR A 106 2.10 -2.86 6.32
CA TYR A 106 1.74 -3.20 4.93
C TYR A 106 2.58 -4.35 4.37
N CYS A 107 3.89 -4.36 4.60
CA CYS A 107 4.76 -5.45 4.13
C CYS A 107 4.36 -6.80 4.76
N PHE A 108 4.04 -6.80 6.05
CA PHE A 108 3.54 -7.98 6.74
C PHE A 108 2.16 -8.41 6.22
N PHE A 109 1.22 -7.47 6.06
CA PHE A 109 -0.10 -7.74 5.47
C PHE A 109 0.01 -8.42 4.11
N MET A 110 0.84 -7.89 3.20
CA MET A 110 1.03 -8.45 1.87
C MET A 110 1.68 -9.83 1.89
N ALA A 111 2.62 -10.06 2.79
CA ALA A 111 3.25 -11.36 2.96
C ALA A 111 2.24 -12.43 3.45
N VAL A 112 1.40 -12.08 4.41
CA VAL A 112 0.30 -12.96 4.87
C VAL A 112 -0.74 -13.13 3.76
N LYS A 113 -1.10 -12.06 3.03
CA LYS A 113 -2.03 -12.14 1.90
C LYS A 113 -1.56 -13.10 0.82
N ASN A 114 -0.25 -13.07 0.48
CA ASN A 114 0.33 -14.03 -0.45
C ASN A 114 0.31 -15.47 0.11
N HIS A 115 0.51 -15.67 1.41
CA HIS A 115 0.37 -16.97 2.06
C HIS A 115 -1.05 -17.56 1.89
N PHE A 116 -2.07 -16.72 1.84
CA PHE A 116 -3.47 -17.08 1.58
C PHE A 116 -3.88 -16.89 0.10
N ASP A 117 -2.96 -17.02 -0.85
CA ASP A 117 -3.23 -16.94 -2.29
C ASP A 117 -3.94 -15.65 -2.72
N GLY A 118 -3.62 -14.54 -2.12
CA GLY A 118 -4.18 -13.22 -2.42
C GLY A 118 -5.60 -12.99 -1.90
N LYS A 119 -6.18 -13.90 -1.12
CA LYS A 119 -7.53 -13.75 -0.56
C LYS A 119 -7.61 -12.54 0.36
N SER A 120 -8.81 -11.95 0.46
CA SER A 120 -9.10 -10.90 1.44
C SER A 120 -8.81 -11.40 2.86
N PHE A 121 -8.30 -10.50 3.73
CA PHE A 121 -8.02 -10.85 5.12
C PHE A 121 -9.27 -11.34 5.88
N LEU A 122 -10.45 -10.95 5.45
CA LEU A 122 -11.72 -11.44 6.00
C LEU A 122 -11.92 -12.97 5.84
N LEU A 123 -11.17 -13.59 4.92
CA LEU A 123 -11.20 -15.02 4.62
C LEU A 123 -9.98 -15.78 5.19
N TRP A 124 -9.11 -15.11 5.94
CA TRP A 124 -7.98 -15.76 6.59
C TRP A 124 -8.41 -16.54 7.84
N ASP A 125 -7.54 -17.39 8.33
CA ASP A 125 -7.76 -18.09 9.60
C ASP A 125 -8.03 -17.08 10.72
N GLU A 126 -8.95 -17.42 11.61
CA GLU A 126 -9.47 -16.49 12.62
C GLU A 126 -8.37 -15.87 13.50
N ASP A 127 -7.37 -16.66 13.87
CA ASP A 127 -6.31 -16.24 14.76
C ASP A 127 -5.42 -15.12 14.17
N ILE A 128 -5.06 -15.24 12.88
CA ILE A 128 -4.31 -14.18 12.19
C ILE A 128 -5.24 -13.07 11.68
N ARG A 129 -6.47 -13.38 11.30
CA ARG A 129 -7.47 -12.38 10.93
C ARG A 129 -7.74 -11.40 12.07
N THR A 130 -7.84 -11.92 13.29
CA THR A 130 -8.04 -11.12 14.52
C THR A 130 -6.73 -10.71 15.20
N ARG A 131 -5.58 -10.94 14.56
CA ARG A 131 -4.26 -10.55 15.02
C ARG A 131 -3.92 -11.07 16.43
N ARG A 132 -4.28 -12.31 16.77
CA ARG A 132 -3.84 -12.93 18.04
C ARG A 132 -2.31 -12.90 18.13
N PRO A 133 -1.72 -12.45 19.26
CA PRO A 133 -0.27 -12.21 19.35
C PRO A 133 0.59 -13.42 18.95
N GLU A 134 0.16 -14.63 19.30
CA GLU A 134 0.86 -15.88 18.97
C GLU A 134 0.82 -16.15 17.45
N ALA A 135 -0.33 -15.90 16.80
CA ALA A 135 -0.48 -16.04 15.36
C ALA A 135 0.37 -15.00 14.63
N VAL A 136 0.31 -13.73 15.05
CA VAL A 136 1.15 -12.66 14.47
C VAL A 136 2.62 -13.08 14.49
N LYS A 137 3.13 -13.56 15.63
CA LYS A 137 4.51 -14.03 15.77
C LYS A 137 4.82 -15.22 14.87
N ALA A 138 3.91 -16.19 14.79
CA ALA A 138 4.07 -17.38 13.96
C ALA A 138 4.12 -17.02 12.46
N TYR A 139 3.22 -16.15 12.00
CA TYR A 139 3.19 -15.70 10.59
C TYR A 139 4.35 -14.76 10.25
N GLN A 140 4.83 -13.94 11.18
CA GLN A 140 6.05 -13.14 10.98
C GLN A 140 7.27 -14.06 10.74
N GLU A 141 7.35 -15.18 11.42
CA GLU A 141 8.41 -16.16 11.18
C GLU A 141 8.19 -16.95 9.89
N ALA A 142 6.99 -17.46 9.65
CA ALA A 142 6.65 -18.26 8.47
C ALA A 142 6.78 -17.46 7.16
N CYS A 143 6.41 -16.19 7.18
CA CYS A 143 6.42 -15.31 6.01
C CYS A 143 7.66 -14.39 5.94
N ARG A 144 8.69 -14.65 6.75
CA ARG A 144 9.87 -13.77 6.90
C ARG A 144 10.50 -13.35 5.57
N GLU A 145 10.68 -14.29 4.66
CA GLU A 145 11.30 -14.01 3.35
C GLU A 145 10.43 -13.08 2.50
N GLU A 146 9.12 -13.31 2.51
CA GLU A 146 8.17 -12.48 1.77
C GLU A 146 8.04 -11.08 2.41
N ILE A 147 8.10 -10.97 3.74
CA ILE A 147 8.15 -9.67 4.44
C ILE A 147 9.38 -8.88 3.98
N LEU A 148 10.57 -9.48 4.02
CA LEU A 148 11.81 -8.84 3.57
C LEU A 148 11.73 -8.42 2.08
N PHE A 149 11.05 -9.20 1.26
CA PHE A 149 10.83 -8.85 -0.13
C PHE A 149 9.96 -7.59 -0.27
N TYR A 150 8.83 -7.51 0.44
CA TYR A 150 8.00 -6.30 0.42
C TYR A 150 8.68 -5.10 1.06
N GLU A 151 9.46 -5.28 2.13
CA GLU A 151 10.28 -4.22 2.71
C GLU A 151 11.32 -3.70 1.71
N PHE A 152 11.96 -4.59 0.93
CA PHE A 152 12.84 -4.19 -0.17
C PHE A 152 12.09 -3.38 -1.23
N LEU A 153 10.90 -3.79 -1.64
CA LEU A 153 10.09 -3.05 -2.63
C LEU A 153 9.75 -1.64 -2.11
N GLN A 154 9.34 -1.51 -0.86
CA GLN A 154 9.02 -0.21 -0.28
C GLN A 154 10.25 0.68 -0.14
N TYR A 155 11.40 0.12 0.23
CA TYR A 155 12.66 0.83 0.26
C TYR A 155 13.05 1.33 -1.14
N GLU A 156 13.01 0.49 -2.17
CA GLU A 156 13.32 0.87 -3.55
C GLU A 156 12.36 1.96 -4.06
N PHE A 157 11.07 1.83 -3.80
CA PHE A 157 10.10 2.86 -4.16
C PHE A 157 10.45 4.20 -3.51
N GLN A 158 10.71 4.23 -2.19
CA GLN A 158 10.98 5.48 -1.46
C GLN A 158 12.28 6.14 -1.94
N GLU A 159 13.34 5.37 -2.16
CA GLU A 159 14.62 5.89 -2.67
C GLU A 159 14.48 6.50 -4.07
N GLN A 160 13.80 5.80 -4.96
CA GLN A 160 13.62 6.28 -6.35
C GLN A 160 12.66 7.47 -6.40
N TRP A 161 11.58 7.43 -5.62
CA TRP A 161 10.64 8.54 -5.52
C TRP A 161 11.29 9.80 -4.93
N ALA A 162 12.08 9.66 -3.88
CA ALA A 162 12.82 10.78 -3.29
C ALA A 162 13.77 11.45 -4.29
N LYS A 163 14.48 10.66 -5.12
CA LYS A 163 15.32 11.18 -6.20
C LYS A 163 14.49 11.97 -7.23
N LEU A 164 13.35 11.42 -7.67
CA LEU A 164 12.46 12.09 -8.62
C LEU A 164 11.90 13.39 -8.05
N LYS A 165 11.41 13.37 -6.81
CA LYS A 165 10.91 14.56 -6.12
C LYS A 165 12.00 15.63 -6.00
N HIS A 166 13.18 15.25 -5.56
CA HIS A 166 14.33 16.17 -5.48
C HIS A 166 14.68 16.79 -6.83
N TYR A 167 14.70 16.00 -7.90
CA TYR A 167 14.95 16.46 -9.25
C TYR A 167 13.87 17.46 -9.72
N ALA A 168 12.59 17.18 -9.50
CA ALA A 168 11.48 18.07 -9.86
C ALA A 168 11.57 19.39 -9.08
N ASN A 169 11.74 19.30 -7.76
CA ASN A 169 11.86 20.47 -6.88
C ASN A 169 13.07 21.33 -7.24
N GLY A 170 14.21 20.73 -7.60
CA GLY A 170 15.39 21.45 -8.08
C GLY A 170 15.17 22.25 -9.37
N ARG A 171 14.09 21.95 -10.10
CA ARG A 171 13.62 22.70 -11.29
C ARG A 171 12.43 23.63 -11.00
N GLY A 172 12.10 23.83 -9.72
CA GLY A 172 10.97 24.67 -9.31
C GLY A 172 9.61 24.03 -9.53
N ILE A 173 9.53 22.72 -9.83
CA ILE A 173 8.28 21.98 -10.00
C ILE A 173 7.88 21.36 -8.66
N LYS A 174 6.69 21.70 -8.17
CA LYS A 174 6.09 21.08 -6.99
C LYS A 174 5.20 19.91 -7.39
N LEU A 175 5.16 18.88 -6.54
CA LEU A 175 4.31 17.71 -6.69
C LEU A 175 3.04 17.90 -5.85
N ILE A 176 1.89 17.84 -6.50
CA ILE A 176 0.57 17.84 -5.84
C ILE A 176 0.10 16.38 -5.85
N GLY A 177 0.09 15.75 -4.68
CA GLY A 177 -0.41 14.41 -4.52
C GLY A 177 -1.91 14.38 -4.26
N ASP A 178 -2.52 13.26 -4.55
CA ASP A 178 -3.92 12.98 -4.29
C ASP A 178 -4.03 11.79 -3.32
N ILE A 179 -4.88 11.92 -2.31
CA ILE A 179 -5.16 10.82 -1.37
C ILE A 179 -6.68 10.68 -1.20
N PRO A 180 -7.22 9.45 -1.23
CA PRO A 180 -8.61 9.24 -0.87
C PRO A 180 -8.81 9.48 0.63
N ILE A 181 -9.97 10.01 1.05
CA ILE A 181 -10.27 10.13 2.47
C ILE A 181 -10.35 8.75 3.13
N TYR A 182 -11.01 7.79 2.49
CA TYR A 182 -11.18 6.43 3.00
C TYR A 182 -10.01 5.51 2.62
N VAL A 183 -9.90 4.39 3.35
CA VAL A 183 -9.03 3.26 3.01
C VAL A 183 -9.85 2.15 2.38
N ALA A 184 -9.22 1.21 1.69
CA ALA A 184 -9.92 0.02 1.22
C ALA A 184 -10.28 -0.91 2.39
N MET A 185 -11.40 -1.63 2.26
CA MET A 185 -11.78 -2.64 3.26
C MET A 185 -10.71 -3.71 3.39
N ASP A 186 -10.19 -4.22 2.28
CA ASP A 186 -9.11 -5.20 2.26
C ASP A 186 -7.76 -4.49 2.16
N SER A 187 -7.32 -3.94 3.29
CA SER A 187 -6.07 -3.18 3.42
C SER A 187 -5.35 -3.48 4.73
N ALA A 188 -4.05 -3.18 4.75
CA ALA A 188 -3.25 -3.23 5.97
C ALA A 188 -3.82 -2.33 7.06
N ASP A 189 -4.34 -1.15 6.68
CA ASP A 189 -4.93 -0.19 7.62
C ASP A 189 -6.13 -0.77 8.36
N SER A 190 -7.07 -1.38 7.62
CA SER A 190 -8.28 -2.00 8.19
C SER A 190 -7.96 -3.22 9.04
N TRP A 191 -6.97 -4.03 8.62
CA TRP A 191 -6.57 -5.23 9.33
C TRP A 191 -5.73 -4.93 10.58
N ALA A 192 -4.79 -3.98 10.48
CA ALA A 192 -3.88 -3.65 11.57
C ALA A 192 -4.52 -2.77 12.66
N HIS A 193 -5.49 -1.95 12.27
CA HIS A 193 -6.10 -0.91 13.11
C HIS A 193 -7.64 -0.94 13.04
N PRO A 194 -8.29 -2.08 13.34
CA PRO A 194 -9.75 -2.19 13.24
C PRO A 194 -10.49 -1.20 14.17
N GLU A 195 -9.85 -0.75 15.26
CA GLU A 195 -10.39 0.24 16.20
C GLU A 195 -10.64 1.62 15.57
N LEU A 196 -9.98 1.91 14.44
CA LEU A 196 -10.17 3.17 13.72
C LEU A 196 -11.48 3.24 12.93
N PHE A 197 -12.15 2.11 12.74
CA PHE A 197 -13.29 1.98 11.84
C PHE A 197 -14.54 1.51 12.57
N GLN A 198 -15.71 1.70 11.94
CA GLN A 198 -17.02 1.24 12.44
C GLN A 198 -17.21 -0.24 12.10
N PHE A 199 -16.48 -1.10 12.80
CA PHE A 199 -16.60 -2.55 12.71
C PHE A 199 -17.37 -3.11 13.90
N ASP A 200 -18.13 -4.17 13.66
CA ASP A 200 -18.77 -4.98 14.68
C ASP A 200 -17.76 -5.92 15.39
N GLU A 201 -18.27 -6.75 16.31
CA GLU A 201 -17.43 -7.68 17.10
C GLU A 201 -16.78 -8.77 16.23
N ASP A 202 -17.32 -9.04 15.04
CA ASP A 202 -16.81 -10.02 14.08
C ASP A 202 -15.81 -9.39 13.06
N GLY A 203 -15.56 -8.07 13.19
CA GLY A 203 -14.68 -7.30 12.30
C GLY A 203 -15.32 -7.00 10.95
N GLN A 204 -16.67 -7.08 10.86
CA GLN A 204 -17.40 -6.70 9.65
C GLN A 204 -17.80 -5.22 9.74
N PRO A 205 -17.86 -4.49 8.62
CA PRO A 205 -18.32 -3.11 8.65
C PRO A 205 -19.80 -3.03 9.01
N GLU A 206 -20.15 -2.16 9.95
CA GLU A 206 -21.54 -1.83 10.28
C GLU A 206 -22.19 -1.05 9.11
N ALA A 207 -21.43 -0.15 8.53
CA ALA A 207 -21.80 0.63 7.36
C ALA A 207 -20.56 0.94 6.51
N VAL A 208 -20.81 1.27 5.25
CA VAL A 208 -19.76 1.58 4.28
C VAL A 208 -20.00 2.94 3.63
N ALA A 209 -18.94 3.52 3.07
CA ALA A 209 -19.00 4.78 2.37
C ALA A 209 -19.66 4.64 1.00
N GLY A 210 -20.29 5.71 0.57
CA GLY A 210 -20.88 5.85 -0.75
C GLY A 210 -21.24 7.30 -1.06
N CYS A 211 -22.01 7.48 -2.11
CA CYS A 211 -22.52 8.77 -2.54
C CYS A 211 -24.01 8.64 -2.90
N PRO A 212 -24.88 9.54 -2.45
CA PRO A 212 -26.29 9.53 -2.88
C PRO A 212 -26.40 9.84 -4.37
N PRO A 213 -27.57 9.62 -5.00
CA PRO A 213 -27.82 10.04 -6.36
C PRO A 213 -27.49 11.52 -6.59
N ASP A 214 -26.74 11.80 -7.64
CA ASP A 214 -26.29 13.14 -8.03
C ASP A 214 -26.27 13.33 -9.56
N ALA A 215 -25.68 14.42 -10.04
CA ALA A 215 -25.57 14.72 -11.46
C ALA A 215 -24.65 13.74 -12.24
N PHE A 216 -23.76 13.01 -11.55
CA PHE A 216 -22.82 12.06 -12.14
C PHE A 216 -23.34 10.62 -12.08
N SER A 217 -24.18 10.28 -11.09
CA SER A 217 -24.78 8.95 -10.93
C SER A 217 -26.23 9.06 -10.47
N ALA A 218 -27.17 8.70 -11.37
CA ALA A 218 -28.60 8.73 -11.09
C ALA A 218 -29.04 7.76 -9.97
N THR A 219 -28.25 6.74 -9.69
CA THR A 219 -28.51 5.71 -8.64
C THR A 219 -27.62 5.87 -7.41
N GLY A 220 -26.72 6.87 -7.42
CA GLY A 220 -25.67 6.99 -6.41
C GLY A 220 -24.51 6.01 -6.64
N GLN A 221 -23.62 5.94 -5.67
CA GLN A 221 -22.44 5.06 -5.74
C GLN A 221 -22.23 4.35 -4.41
N LEU A 222 -21.97 3.05 -4.46
CA LEU A 222 -21.52 2.23 -3.33
C LEU A 222 -20.00 2.05 -3.44
N TRP A 223 -19.21 2.72 -2.59
CA TRP A 223 -17.75 2.64 -2.63
C TRP A 223 -17.21 1.46 -1.82
N GLY A 224 -17.94 1.04 -0.78
CA GLY A 224 -17.59 -0.13 0.02
C GLY A 224 -16.45 0.09 1.02
N ASN A 225 -15.92 1.30 1.14
CA ASN A 225 -14.88 1.62 2.12
C ASN A 225 -15.43 1.65 3.53
N PRO A 226 -14.69 1.19 4.55
CA PRO A 226 -15.10 1.29 5.94
C PRO A 226 -15.15 2.76 6.39
N LEU A 227 -16.11 3.08 7.25
CA LEU A 227 -16.27 4.40 7.83
C LEU A 227 -15.42 4.55 9.09
N TYR A 228 -14.87 5.74 9.33
CA TYR A 228 -14.06 6.01 10.50
C TYR A 228 -14.89 6.09 11.79
N ARG A 229 -14.34 5.58 12.89
CA ARG A 229 -14.86 5.76 14.24
C ARG A 229 -14.25 7.04 14.83
N TRP A 230 -14.86 8.19 14.51
CA TRP A 230 -14.32 9.51 14.85
C TRP A 230 -14.13 9.75 16.34
N GLU A 231 -14.93 9.12 17.21
CA GLU A 231 -14.74 9.18 18.66
C GLU A 231 -13.40 8.59 19.08
N HIS A 232 -12.99 7.47 18.46
CA HIS A 232 -11.68 6.86 18.71
C HIS A 232 -10.55 7.75 18.21
N HIS A 233 -10.67 8.28 16.99
CA HIS A 233 -9.68 9.22 16.46
C HIS A 233 -9.51 10.44 17.35
N LYS A 234 -10.60 11.01 17.85
CA LYS A 234 -10.57 12.14 18.77
C LYS A 234 -9.90 11.77 20.11
N ALA A 235 -10.19 10.59 20.65
CA ALA A 235 -9.62 10.11 21.92
C ALA A 235 -8.11 9.85 21.82
N THR A 236 -7.58 9.63 20.62
CA THR A 236 -6.15 9.45 20.33
C THR A 236 -5.50 10.67 19.69
N ASP A 237 -6.10 11.87 19.84
CA ASP A 237 -5.63 13.13 19.26
C ASP A 237 -5.36 13.01 17.74
N TYR A 238 -6.15 12.21 17.04
CA TYR A 238 -6.04 11.95 15.59
C TYR A 238 -4.67 11.40 15.15
N ALA A 239 -3.98 10.66 16.03
CA ALA A 239 -2.60 10.20 15.80
C ALA A 239 -2.41 9.50 14.45
N TRP A 240 -3.32 8.59 14.05
CA TRP A 240 -3.25 7.91 12.76
C TRP A 240 -3.35 8.88 11.58
N TRP A 241 -4.27 9.86 11.64
CA TRP A 241 -4.40 10.89 10.59
C TRP A 241 -3.16 11.77 10.51
N LEU A 242 -2.55 12.13 11.65
CA LEU A 242 -1.31 12.90 11.67
C LEU A 242 -0.17 12.10 11.03
N SER A 243 -0.02 10.81 11.35
CA SER A 243 0.95 9.92 10.71
C SER A 243 0.72 9.82 9.20
N ARG A 244 -0.55 9.67 8.76
CA ARG A 244 -0.91 9.63 7.35
C ARG A 244 -0.53 10.91 6.61
N MET A 245 -0.79 12.06 7.20
CA MET A 245 -0.42 13.36 6.63
C MET A 245 1.10 13.52 6.58
N GLU A 246 1.80 13.14 7.66
CA GLU A 246 3.28 13.18 7.70
C GLU A 246 3.87 12.30 6.58
N TYR A 247 3.38 11.07 6.42
CA TYR A 247 3.80 10.19 5.32
C TYR A 247 3.52 10.81 3.95
N SER A 248 2.34 11.39 3.75
CA SER A 248 1.95 12.03 2.50
C SER A 248 2.86 13.21 2.15
N PHE A 249 3.27 14.03 3.12
CA PHE A 249 4.21 15.14 2.89
C PHE A 249 5.66 14.72 2.63
N ARG A 250 6.04 13.49 2.98
CA ARG A 250 7.31 12.92 2.49
C ARG A 250 7.27 12.69 0.98
N LEU A 251 6.10 12.26 0.46
CA LEU A 251 5.91 11.97 -0.96
C LEU A 251 5.62 13.24 -1.79
N TYR A 252 4.86 14.19 -1.26
CA TYR A 252 4.33 15.33 -2.01
C TYR A 252 4.74 16.67 -1.38
N ASP A 253 4.64 17.75 -2.15
CA ASP A 253 4.80 19.12 -1.66
C ASP A 253 3.45 19.73 -1.24
N VAL A 254 2.38 19.26 -1.88
CA VAL A 254 0.99 19.64 -1.60
C VAL A 254 0.15 18.38 -1.62
N VAL A 255 -0.78 18.26 -0.71
CA VAL A 255 -1.71 17.12 -0.62
C VAL A 255 -3.12 17.59 -0.91
N ARG A 256 -3.75 16.99 -1.92
CA ARG A 256 -5.19 17.08 -2.15
C ARG A 256 -5.83 15.86 -1.46
N VAL A 257 -6.83 16.10 -0.62
CA VAL A 257 -7.66 15.03 -0.06
C VAL A 257 -8.93 14.94 -0.88
N ASP A 258 -9.13 13.80 -1.56
CA ASP A 258 -10.37 13.56 -2.30
C ASP A 258 -11.54 13.34 -1.35
N HIS A 259 -12.73 13.81 -1.75
CA HIS A 259 -13.93 13.81 -0.92
C HIS A 259 -13.74 14.48 0.45
N PHE A 260 -13.04 15.61 0.54
CA PHE A 260 -12.74 16.34 1.78
C PHE A 260 -13.98 16.62 2.65
N ARG A 261 -15.16 16.77 2.03
CA ARG A 261 -16.44 16.91 2.73
C ARG A 261 -16.71 15.78 3.73
N GLY A 262 -16.17 14.59 3.50
CA GLY A 262 -16.33 13.43 4.38
C GLY A 262 -15.77 13.63 5.79
N PHE A 263 -14.98 14.67 6.04
CA PHE A 263 -14.58 15.06 7.40
C PHE A 263 -15.70 15.76 8.19
N ASP A 264 -16.63 16.41 7.50
CA ASP A 264 -17.79 17.09 8.12
C ASP A 264 -19.04 16.20 8.08
N ALA A 265 -19.38 15.72 6.87
CA ALA A 265 -20.55 14.88 6.64
C ALA A 265 -20.30 13.89 5.49
N TYR A 266 -20.71 12.66 5.67
CA TYR A 266 -20.56 11.59 4.69
C TYR A 266 -21.85 10.79 4.53
N TYR A 267 -22.00 10.12 3.39
CA TYR A 267 -23.14 9.23 3.13
C TYR A 267 -22.80 7.84 3.64
N SER A 268 -23.58 7.39 4.63
CA SER A 268 -23.42 6.08 5.27
C SER A 268 -24.46 5.11 4.72
N ILE A 269 -24.01 4.01 4.16
CA ILE A 269 -24.85 2.93 3.61
C ILE A 269 -24.72 1.73 4.53
N PRO A 270 -25.82 1.17 5.09
CA PRO A 270 -25.75 -0.05 5.86
C PRO A 270 -25.02 -1.15 5.08
N ALA A 271 -24.06 -1.84 5.70
CA ALA A 271 -23.22 -2.80 4.98
C ALA A 271 -23.99 -3.99 4.37
N LYS A 272 -25.22 -4.22 4.81
CA LYS A 272 -26.12 -5.27 4.29
C LYS A 272 -26.91 -4.82 3.06
N ASP A 273 -26.94 -3.54 2.75
CA ASP A 273 -27.60 -2.99 1.57
C ASP A 273 -26.72 -3.24 0.32
N LYS A 274 -27.41 -3.45 -0.84
CA LYS A 274 -26.73 -3.75 -2.11
C LYS A 274 -26.84 -2.57 -3.08
#